data_35a1f1ee43843232841990c02feb31ec
#
_entry.id   35a1f1ee43843232841990c02feb31ec
#
_cell.length_a   1.000
_cell.length_b   1.000
_cell.length_c   1.000
_cell.angle_alpha   90.00
_cell.angle_beta   90.00
_cell.angle_gamma   90.00
#
_symmetry.space_group_name_H-M   'P 1'
#
loop_
_entity.id
_entity.type
_entity.pdbx_description
1 polymer ?
#
loop_
_entity_poly.entity_id
_entity_poly.type
_entity_poly.pdbx_seq_one_letter_code
_entity_poly.pdbx_strand_id
1 'polypeptide(L)'
;MRTITVVTATRAEYGLLRPVVQKIAASDVLDLQLVVTGAHLCPRLGETVHEIEADGLPIAARLPIFTDNADEPVAKTIARTMEIFDNHFAAHRPDAVLLLGDRFEIFAVAAAAAARHIPIAHISGGDVTLGAGIGKNLRFL
;
A
#
# COMPACT_ATOMS: atom_id res chain seq x y z
N MET A 1 20.08 1.45 10.68
CA MET A 1 18.61 1.57 10.75
C MET A 1 17.96 0.56 9.84
N ARG A 2 16.82 0.04 10.23
CA ARG A 2 16.02 -0.84 9.36
C ARG A 2 15.00 -0.02 8.60
N THR A 3 14.89 -0.27 7.31
CA THR A 3 13.97 0.45 6.42
C THR A 3 12.62 -0.26 6.38
N ILE A 4 11.58 0.47 6.71
CA ILE A 4 10.19 -0.03 6.67
C ILE A 4 9.45 0.72 5.57
N THR A 5 9.02 0.01 4.55
CA THR A 5 8.10 0.56 3.55
C THR A 5 6.68 0.42 4.04
N VAL A 6 5.97 1.52 4.17
CA VAL A 6 4.53 1.54 4.45
C VAL A 6 3.80 1.90 3.18
N VAL A 7 2.87 1.06 2.74
CA VAL A 7 2.08 1.31 1.52
C VAL A 7 0.66 1.67 1.90
N THR A 8 0.15 2.75 1.33
CA THR A 8 -1.23 3.19 1.50
C THR A 8 -1.88 3.43 0.14
N ALA A 9 -3.07 2.87 -0.07
CA ALA A 9 -3.81 2.93 -1.32
C ALA A 9 -5.13 3.70 -1.21
N THR A 10 -5.67 3.86 -0.01
CA THR A 10 -6.94 4.55 0.22
C THR A 10 -6.90 5.43 1.45
N ARG A 11 -7.79 6.44 1.48
CA ARG A 11 -7.95 7.34 2.61
C ARG A 11 -8.28 6.59 3.92
N ALA A 12 -9.15 5.58 3.84
CA ALA A 12 -9.56 4.80 5.01
C ALA A 12 -8.36 4.03 5.60
N GLU A 13 -7.53 3.42 4.78
CA GLU A 13 -6.30 2.75 5.22
C GLU A 13 -5.33 3.75 5.86
N TYR A 14 -5.11 4.89 5.21
CA TYR A 14 -4.19 5.91 5.71
C TYR A 14 -4.61 6.44 7.07
N GLY A 15 -5.89 6.69 7.29
CA GLY A 15 -6.40 7.12 8.59
C GLY A 15 -6.03 6.17 9.73
N LEU A 16 -6.06 4.86 9.46
CA LEU A 16 -5.67 3.83 10.43
C LEU A 16 -4.15 3.66 10.52
N LEU A 17 -3.42 3.83 9.43
CA LEU A 17 -1.97 3.73 9.39
C LEU A 17 -1.26 4.95 9.98
N ARG A 18 -1.88 6.12 9.95
CA ARG A 18 -1.28 7.40 10.33
C ARG A 18 -0.53 7.37 11.65
N PRO A 19 -1.09 6.85 12.77
CA PRO A 19 -0.34 6.80 14.04
C PRO A 19 0.92 5.93 13.97
N VAL A 20 0.87 4.84 13.21
CA VAL A 20 2.01 3.93 13.04
C VAL A 20 3.08 4.60 12.18
N VAL A 21 2.68 5.23 11.07
CA VAL A 21 3.59 5.98 10.18
C VAL A 21 4.32 7.07 10.95
N GLN A 22 3.60 7.84 11.77
CA GLN A 22 4.19 8.88 12.61
C GLN A 22 5.20 8.33 13.61
N LYS A 23 4.91 7.18 14.22
CA LYS A 23 5.84 6.52 15.15
C LYS A 23 7.09 5.99 14.46
N ILE A 24 6.96 5.43 13.26
CA ILE A 24 8.11 4.98 12.48
C ILE A 24 8.96 6.19 12.08
N ALA A 25 8.33 7.27 11.61
CA ALA A 25 9.03 8.49 11.22
C ALA A 25 9.79 9.15 12.38
N ALA A 26 9.30 9.02 13.61
CA ALA A 26 9.93 9.56 14.82
C ALA A 26 10.94 8.60 15.47
N SER A 27 11.18 7.43 14.89
CA SER A 27 12.07 6.41 15.45
C SER A 27 13.52 6.68 15.15
N ASP A 28 14.40 6.44 16.12
CA ASP A 28 15.85 6.53 15.94
C ASP A 28 16.46 5.25 15.33
N VAL A 29 15.69 4.19 15.20
CA VAL A 29 16.17 2.88 14.75
C VAL A 29 15.48 2.36 13.48
N LEU A 30 14.43 3.07 13.03
CA LEU A 30 13.69 2.75 11.82
C LEU A 30 13.75 3.92 10.83
N ASP A 31 13.85 3.58 9.57
CA ASP A 31 13.76 4.51 8.45
C ASP A 31 12.44 4.29 7.70
N LEU A 32 11.64 5.35 7.57
CA LEU A 32 10.33 5.29 6.92
C LEU A 32 10.45 5.50 5.42
N GLN A 33 9.92 4.57 4.64
CA GLN A 33 9.60 4.76 3.23
C GLN A 33 8.08 4.74 3.05
N LEU A 34 7.45 5.89 3.05
CA LEU A 34 6.01 6.00 2.79
C LEU A 34 5.75 5.98 1.29
N VAL A 35 5.06 4.96 0.81
CA VAL A 35 4.69 4.77 -0.58
C VAL A 35 3.18 4.95 -0.74
N VAL A 36 2.81 5.85 -1.63
CA VAL A 36 1.42 6.22 -1.90
C VAL A 36 1.00 5.66 -3.26
N THR A 37 -0.16 5.06 -3.33
CA THR A 37 -0.69 4.43 -4.55
C THR A 37 -2.22 4.49 -4.60
N GLY A 38 -2.82 3.84 -5.58
CA GLY A 38 -4.26 3.61 -5.66
C GLY A 38 -5.10 4.88 -5.72
N ALA A 39 -6.16 4.91 -4.94
CA ALA A 39 -7.12 6.01 -4.90
C ALA A 39 -6.51 7.35 -4.50
N HIS A 40 -5.43 7.35 -3.73
CA HIS A 40 -4.73 8.58 -3.36
C HIS A 40 -4.24 9.38 -4.57
N LEU A 41 -3.91 8.70 -5.66
CA LEU A 41 -3.35 9.30 -6.88
C LEU A 41 -4.34 9.35 -8.04
N CYS A 42 -5.58 8.92 -7.83
CA CYS A 42 -6.59 8.82 -8.88
C CYS A 42 -7.59 9.99 -8.77
N PRO A 43 -7.63 10.92 -9.75
CA PRO A 43 -8.53 12.08 -9.70
C PRO A 43 -10.00 11.72 -9.55
N ARG A 44 -10.49 10.69 -10.27
CA ARG A 44 -11.88 10.26 -10.16
C ARG A 44 -12.24 9.59 -8.83
N LEU A 45 -11.24 9.23 -8.01
CA LEU A 45 -11.42 8.66 -6.68
C LEU A 45 -11.07 9.64 -5.55
N GLY A 46 -10.95 10.92 -5.87
CA GLY A 46 -10.80 12.00 -4.91
C GLY A 46 -9.36 12.47 -4.67
N GLU A 47 -8.36 11.79 -5.24
CA GLU A 47 -6.94 12.21 -5.19
C GLU A 47 -6.49 12.61 -3.78
N THR A 48 -6.74 11.74 -2.81
CA THR A 48 -6.59 12.01 -1.37
C THR A 48 -5.14 12.12 -0.88
N VAL A 49 -4.16 12.08 -1.77
CA VAL A 49 -2.74 12.29 -1.45
C VAL A 49 -2.49 13.64 -0.74
N HIS A 50 -3.32 14.64 -1.00
CA HIS A 50 -3.21 15.95 -0.35
C HIS A 50 -3.36 15.89 1.18
N GLU A 51 -4.14 14.95 1.69
CA GLU A 51 -4.27 14.72 3.14
C GLU A 51 -2.97 14.19 3.75
N ILE A 52 -2.27 13.34 3.01
CA ILE A 52 -0.96 12.80 3.42
C ILE A 52 0.10 13.88 3.38
N GLU A 53 0.10 14.69 2.33
CA GLU A 53 1.01 15.84 2.19
C GLU A 53 0.82 16.85 3.32
N ALA A 54 -0.43 17.10 3.73
CA ALA A 54 -0.76 18.02 4.81
C ALA A 54 -0.19 17.57 6.18
N ASP A 55 0.05 16.28 6.39
CA ASP A 55 0.67 15.77 7.59
C ASP A 55 2.19 16.04 7.66
N GLY A 56 2.78 16.54 6.59
CA GLY A 56 4.20 16.89 6.55
C GLY A 56 5.16 15.71 6.56
N LEU A 57 4.67 14.49 6.35
CA LEU A 57 5.51 13.30 6.27
C LEU A 57 6.11 13.16 4.88
N PRO A 58 7.40 12.80 4.76
CA PRO A 58 8.02 12.63 3.46
C PRO A 58 7.43 11.41 2.72
N ILE A 59 6.93 11.64 1.52
CA ILE A 59 6.48 10.57 0.62
C ILE A 59 7.67 10.11 -0.19
N ALA A 60 8.07 8.86 0.00
CA ALA A 60 9.22 8.28 -0.69
C ALA A 60 8.94 7.98 -2.16
N ALA A 61 7.72 7.55 -2.48
CA ALA A 61 7.31 7.30 -3.86
C ALA A 61 5.80 7.45 -4.03
N ARG A 62 5.40 7.88 -5.23
CA ARG A 62 4.03 7.90 -5.71
C ARG A 62 3.94 6.94 -6.89
N LEU A 63 3.19 5.86 -6.74
CA LEU A 63 3.09 4.79 -7.73
C LEU A 63 1.66 4.67 -8.24
N PRO A 64 1.29 5.37 -9.33
CA PRO A 64 -0.06 5.28 -9.91
C PRO A 64 -0.30 3.89 -10.49
N ILE A 65 -1.45 3.30 -10.17
CA ILE A 65 -1.85 1.96 -10.63
C ILE A 65 -3.13 1.96 -11.47
N PHE A 66 -3.94 3.01 -11.37
CA PHE A 66 -5.16 3.12 -12.17
C PHE A 66 -4.90 3.80 -13.51
N THR A 67 -5.63 3.34 -14.53
CA THR A 67 -5.70 4.00 -15.85
C THR A 67 -6.94 4.89 -15.94
N ASP A 68 -7.11 5.58 -17.08
CA ASP A 68 -8.31 6.38 -17.36
C ASP A 68 -9.56 5.51 -17.60
N ASN A 69 -9.40 4.20 -17.79
CA ASN A 69 -10.51 3.28 -17.95
C ASN A 69 -11.10 2.90 -16.59
N ALA A 70 -12.23 3.51 -16.22
CA ALA A 70 -12.94 3.21 -14.98
C ALA A 70 -13.50 1.79 -14.90
N ASP A 71 -13.70 1.15 -16.06
CA ASP A 71 -14.26 -0.21 -16.18
C ASP A 71 -13.19 -1.28 -16.39
N GLU A 72 -11.94 -0.95 -16.17
CA GLU A 72 -10.85 -1.92 -16.29
C GLU A 72 -11.07 -3.12 -15.36
N PRO A 73 -10.94 -4.36 -15.88
CA PRO A 73 -11.03 -5.54 -15.03
C PRO A 73 -10.02 -5.51 -13.89
N VAL A 74 -10.46 -5.85 -12.69
CA VAL A 74 -9.62 -5.84 -11.48
C VAL A 74 -8.35 -6.67 -11.65
N ALA A 75 -8.44 -7.80 -12.34
CA ALA A 75 -7.27 -8.64 -12.60
C ALA A 75 -6.15 -7.91 -13.36
N LYS A 76 -6.49 -7.01 -14.29
CA LYS A 76 -5.51 -6.20 -15.02
C LYS A 76 -4.85 -5.17 -14.12
N THR A 77 -5.62 -4.55 -13.24
CA THR A 77 -5.08 -3.62 -12.24
C THR A 77 -4.16 -4.33 -11.25
N ILE A 78 -4.53 -5.54 -10.80
CA ILE A 78 -3.68 -6.37 -9.94
C ILE A 78 -2.35 -6.68 -10.64
N ALA A 79 -2.39 -7.13 -11.89
CA ALA A 79 -1.19 -7.47 -12.65
C ALA A 79 -0.25 -6.27 -12.81
N ARG A 80 -0.80 -5.10 -13.15
CA ARG A 80 -0.03 -3.85 -13.26
C ARG A 80 0.56 -3.43 -11.93
N THR A 81 -0.21 -3.51 -10.85
CA THR A 81 0.24 -3.17 -9.51
C THR A 81 1.40 -4.06 -9.08
N MET A 82 1.30 -5.37 -9.31
CA MET A 82 2.39 -6.31 -9.02
C MET A 82 3.67 -5.93 -9.78
N GLU A 83 3.59 -5.61 -11.06
CA GLU A 83 4.74 -5.22 -11.87
C GLU A 83 5.37 -3.91 -11.37
N ILE A 84 4.56 -2.90 -11.10
CA ILE A 84 5.01 -1.59 -10.59
C ILE A 84 5.73 -1.76 -9.25
N PHE A 85 5.15 -2.50 -8.33
CA PHE A 85 5.75 -2.71 -7.00
C PHE A 85 6.96 -3.65 -7.04
N ASP A 86 6.97 -4.64 -7.92
CA ASP A 86 8.15 -5.47 -8.14
C ASP A 86 9.34 -4.62 -8.58
N ASN A 87 9.14 -3.74 -9.55
CA ASN A 87 10.17 -2.81 -10.01
C ASN A 87 10.62 -1.86 -8.89
N HIS A 88 9.68 -1.34 -8.11
CA HIS A 88 10.01 -0.47 -6.97
C HIS A 88 10.86 -1.19 -5.93
N PHE A 89 10.46 -2.40 -5.53
CA PHE A 89 11.22 -3.19 -4.55
C PHE A 89 12.58 -3.67 -5.07
N ALA A 90 12.72 -3.84 -6.39
CA ALA A 90 14.03 -4.12 -6.99
C ALA A 90 15.00 -2.96 -6.81
N ALA A 91 14.51 -1.73 -6.96
CA ALA A 91 15.32 -0.51 -6.85
C ALA A 91 15.49 -0.04 -5.38
N HIS A 92 14.47 -0.26 -4.55
CA HIS A 92 14.40 0.25 -3.18
C HIS A 92 13.93 -0.85 -2.22
N ARG A 93 14.79 -1.85 -2.00
CA ARG A 93 14.45 -3.01 -1.16
C ARG A 93 14.39 -2.62 0.32
N PRO A 94 13.22 -2.74 0.98
CA PRO A 94 13.12 -2.53 2.42
C PRO A 94 13.50 -3.79 3.21
N ASP A 95 13.68 -3.62 4.52
CA ASP A 95 13.80 -4.75 5.45
C ASP A 95 12.45 -5.41 5.73
N ALA A 96 11.36 -4.62 5.68
CA ALA A 96 9.99 -5.12 5.77
C ALA A 96 9.01 -4.17 5.10
N VAL A 97 7.89 -4.71 4.67
CA VAL A 97 6.73 -3.96 4.15
C VAL A 97 5.59 -4.03 5.16
N LEU A 98 5.04 -2.88 5.53
CA LEU A 98 3.87 -2.78 6.39
C LEU A 98 2.64 -2.49 5.53
N LEU A 99 1.63 -3.34 5.65
CA LEU A 99 0.37 -3.27 4.92
C LEU A 99 -0.82 -3.30 5.89
N LEU A 100 -1.93 -2.70 5.47
CA LEU A 100 -3.19 -2.74 6.20
C LEU A 100 -4.33 -3.07 5.25
N GLY A 101 -5.24 -3.96 5.68
CA GLY A 101 -6.47 -4.25 4.96
C GLY A 101 -6.36 -5.41 3.97
N ASP A 102 -7.43 -5.58 3.20
CA ASP A 102 -7.67 -6.75 2.35
C ASP A 102 -8.11 -6.39 0.92
N ARG A 103 -7.93 -5.15 0.52
CA ARG A 103 -8.29 -4.72 -0.83
C ARG A 103 -7.33 -5.33 -1.87
N PHE A 104 -7.78 -5.39 -3.12
CA PHE A 104 -6.99 -5.99 -4.20
C PHE A 104 -5.65 -5.28 -4.44
N GLU A 105 -5.57 -3.97 -4.21
CA GLU A 105 -4.32 -3.21 -4.33
C GLU A 105 -3.28 -3.72 -3.32
N ILE A 106 -3.71 -3.94 -2.09
CA ILE A 106 -2.85 -4.44 -1.01
C ILE A 106 -2.46 -5.91 -1.24
N PHE A 107 -3.37 -6.72 -1.76
CA PHE A 107 -3.07 -8.07 -2.22
C PHE A 107 -1.93 -8.08 -3.25
N ALA A 108 -2.02 -7.23 -4.26
CA ALA A 108 -1.01 -7.13 -5.32
C ALA A 108 0.36 -6.71 -4.78
N VAL A 109 0.39 -5.74 -3.87
CA VAL A 109 1.63 -5.29 -3.21
C VAL A 109 2.24 -6.42 -2.38
N ALA A 110 1.44 -7.14 -1.61
CA ALA A 110 1.90 -8.27 -0.81
C ALA A 110 2.47 -9.38 -1.68
N ALA A 111 1.82 -9.69 -2.80
CA ALA A 111 2.30 -10.69 -3.75
C ALA A 111 3.68 -10.30 -4.32
N ALA A 112 3.87 -9.04 -4.69
CA ALA A 112 5.16 -8.53 -5.18
C ALA A 112 6.25 -8.62 -4.10
N ALA A 113 5.94 -8.24 -2.87
CA ALA A 113 6.88 -8.33 -1.74
C ALA A 113 7.24 -9.78 -1.43
N ALA A 114 6.25 -10.68 -1.37
CA ALA A 114 6.45 -12.10 -1.12
C ALA A 114 7.31 -12.77 -2.19
N ALA A 115 7.08 -12.45 -3.47
CA ALA A 115 7.86 -12.96 -4.59
C ALA A 115 9.35 -12.56 -4.49
N ARG A 116 9.66 -11.45 -3.82
CA ARG A 116 11.03 -11.00 -3.56
C ARG A 116 11.57 -11.40 -2.18
N HIS A 117 10.84 -12.24 -1.46
CA HIS A 117 11.20 -12.67 -0.10
C HIS A 117 11.42 -11.46 0.85
N ILE A 118 10.60 -10.42 0.71
CA ILE A 118 10.58 -9.29 1.62
C ILE A 118 9.57 -9.61 2.73
N PRO A 119 9.95 -9.53 4.01
CA PRO A 119 9.04 -9.75 5.12
C PRO A 119 7.85 -8.78 5.08
N ILE A 120 6.66 -9.28 5.38
CA ILE A 120 5.43 -8.51 5.39
C ILE A 120 4.86 -8.47 6.81
N ALA A 121 4.62 -7.27 7.32
CA ALA A 121 3.82 -7.03 8.50
C ALA A 121 2.42 -6.60 8.04
N HIS A 122 1.41 -7.37 8.38
CA HIS A 122 0.04 -7.14 7.90
C HIS A 122 -0.90 -6.84 9.08
N ILE A 123 -1.34 -5.58 9.17
CA ILE A 123 -2.33 -5.16 10.16
C ILE A 123 -3.71 -5.63 9.69
N SER A 124 -4.46 -6.23 10.62
CA SER A 124 -5.78 -6.85 10.34
C SER A 124 -5.71 -8.01 9.35
N GLY A 125 -4.56 -8.64 9.24
CA GLY A 125 -4.40 -9.89 8.50
C GLY A 125 -5.12 -11.04 9.20
N GLY A 126 -5.84 -11.84 8.42
CA GLY A 126 -6.58 -12.99 8.95
C GLY A 126 -7.96 -12.68 9.54
N ASP A 127 -8.39 -11.43 9.57
CA ASP A 127 -9.74 -11.06 10.02
C ASP A 127 -10.81 -11.64 9.08
N VAL A 128 -11.91 -12.16 9.67
CA VAL A 128 -13.03 -12.69 8.91
C VAL A 128 -14.07 -11.58 8.69
N THR A 129 -14.33 -11.22 7.43
CA THR A 129 -15.39 -10.29 7.05
C THR A 129 -16.58 -11.04 6.48
N LEU A 130 -17.74 -10.93 7.11
CA LEU A 130 -18.98 -11.54 6.63
C LEU A 130 -19.67 -10.62 5.62
N GLY A 131 -20.25 -11.20 4.56
CA GLY A 131 -21.06 -10.47 3.57
C GLY A 131 -20.29 -9.54 2.65
N ALA A 132 -18.99 -9.68 2.53
CA ALA A 132 -18.17 -8.84 1.67
C ALA A 132 -18.17 -9.34 0.22
N GLY A 133 -18.24 -8.42 -0.74
CA GLY A 133 -18.04 -8.71 -2.17
C GLY A 133 -16.60 -9.08 -2.51
N ILE A 134 -16.37 -9.44 -3.76
CA ILE A 134 -15.08 -9.98 -4.26
C ILE A 134 -13.87 -9.10 -3.88
N GLY A 135 -14.02 -7.78 -3.88
CA GLY A 135 -12.93 -6.87 -3.52
C GLY A 135 -12.52 -6.88 -2.04
N LYS A 136 -13.32 -7.51 -1.17
CA LYS A 136 -13.08 -7.57 0.27
C LYS A 136 -12.69 -8.96 0.78
N ASN A 137 -12.69 -9.96 -0.09
CA ASN A 137 -12.43 -11.36 0.28
C ASN A 137 -11.08 -11.90 -0.19
N LEU A 138 -10.26 -11.07 -0.83
CA LEU A 138 -8.90 -11.47 -1.21
C LEU A 138 -8.00 -11.44 0.03
N ARG A 139 -8.06 -12.53 0.79
CA ARG A 139 -7.20 -12.76 1.95
C ARG A 139 -6.01 -13.59 1.53
N PHE A 140 -4.84 -13.08 1.77
CA PHE A 140 -3.59 -13.70 1.33
C PHE A 140 -2.64 -14.04 2.48
N LEU A 141 -3.08 -13.83 3.71
CA LEU A 141 -2.32 -14.20 4.91
C LEU A 141 -3.23 -14.74 6.00
#